data_2563da1bb0f6491f267175058d937065
#
_entry.id   2563da1bb0f6491f267175058d937065
#
_cell.length_a   1.000
_cell.length_b   1.000
_cell.length_c   1.000
_cell.angle_alpha   90.00
_cell.angle_beta   90.00
_cell.angle_gamma   90.00
#
_symmetry.space_group_name_H-M   'P 1'
#
loop_
_entity.id
_entity.type
_entity.pdbx_description
1 polymer ?
#
loop_
_entity_poly.entity_id
_entity_poly.type
_entity_poly.pdbx_seq_one_letter_code
_entity_poly.pdbx_strand_id
1 'polypeptide(L)'
;MQEIKITRAEQRKEKPDSSKLVFGKYMTDHMFVVDYDEGQGWHDARIVPYAPLQIDPAAKVLHYAQEIFEGLKAYRTADGSIQLFRPMDNVRRLNLSCERIALPEVPEDLALAGITELVKLDQEWVPYEKDTSLYIRPFVIGLDPTLGVHTS
;
A
#
# COMPACT_ATOMS: atom_id res chain seq x y z
N MET A 1 15.25 10.87 -4.70
CA MET A 1 14.31 9.76 -4.42
C MET A 1 14.78 9.07 -3.16
N GLN A 2 13.91 8.88 -2.18
CA GLN A 2 14.26 8.19 -0.93
C GLN A 2 14.51 6.70 -1.24
N GLU A 3 15.56 6.12 -0.63
CA GLU A 3 15.86 4.70 -0.77
C GLU A 3 14.81 3.85 -0.06
N ILE A 4 14.30 2.82 -0.72
CA ILE A 4 13.34 1.87 -0.14
C ILE A 4 14.13 0.65 0.38
N LYS A 5 14.14 0.45 1.70
CA LYS A 5 14.77 -0.71 2.32
C LYS A 5 13.91 -1.96 2.11
N ILE A 6 14.48 -3.07 1.69
CA ILE A 6 13.74 -4.31 1.43
C ILE A 6 14.18 -5.42 2.38
N THR A 7 13.23 -5.87 3.21
CA THR A 7 13.38 -7.07 4.05
C THR A 7 12.48 -8.16 3.48
N ARG A 8 13.07 -9.26 3.00
CA ARG A 8 12.32 -10.36 2.40
C ARG A 8 11.71 -11.27 3.46
N ALA A 9 10.52 -11.81 3.19
CA ALA A 9 9.92 -12.84 4.02
C ALA A 9 10.78 -14.11 3.97
N GLU A 10 11.08 -14.68 5.14
CA GLU A 10 11.83 -15.94 5.25
C GLU A 10 11.05 -17.12 4.68
N GLN A 11 9.74 -17.12 4.89
CA GLN A 11 8.83 -18.12 4.36
C GLN A 11 7.77 -17.44 3.49
N ARG A 12 7.64 -17.92 2.25
CA ARG A 12 6.58 -17.46 1.35
C ARG A 12 5.29 -18.23 1.62
N LYS A 13 4.18 -17.53 1.54
CA LYS A 13 2.85 -18.12 1.68
C LYS A 13 2.54 -19.01 0.48
N GLU A 14 1.74 -20.06 0.73
CA GLU A 14 1.14 -20.83 -0.34
C GLU A 14 0.14 -19.96 -1.12
N LYS A 15 0.26 -19.98 -2.45
CA LYS A 15 -0.63 -19.23 -3.32
C LYS A 15 -1.98 -19.93 -3.44
N PRO A 16 -3.09 -19.17 -3.46
CA PRO A 16 -4.41 -19.75 -3.66
C PRO A 16 -4.54 -20.37 -5.07
N ASP A 17 -5.45 -21.31 -5.21
CA ASP A 17 -5.91 -21.80 -6.51
C ASP A 17 -6.49 -20.62 -7.32
N SER A 18 -5.88 -20.31 -8.46
CA SER A 18 -6.25 -19.16 -9.29
C SER A 18 -7.67 -19.25 -9.86
N SER A 19 -8.27 -20.46 -9.92
CA SER A 19 -9.66 -20.66 -10.32
C SER A 19 -10.69 -20.33 -9.21
N LYS A 20 -10.23 -20.13 -7.97
CA LYS A 20 -11.07 -19.93 -6.78
C LYS A 20 -10.72 -18.63 -6.03
N LEU A 21 -10.23 -17.64 -6.74
CA LEU A 21 -9.86 -16.36 -6.13
C LEU A 21 -11.07 -15.65 -5.56
N VAL A 22 -10.93 -15.15 -4.32
CA VAL A 22 -11.93 -14.33 -3.63
C VAL A 22 -11.29 -13.00 -3.28
N PHE A 23 -11.93 -11.90 -3.70
CA PHE A 23 -11.44 -10.55 -3.44
C PHE A 23 -11.23 -10.31 -1.93
N GLY A 24 -10.06 -9.76 -1.59
CA GLY A 24 -9.73 -9.36 -0.22
C GLY A 24 -9.42 -10.51 0.75
N LYS A 25 -9.42 -11.78 0.30
CA LYS A 25 -9.17 -12.93 1.16
C LYS A 25 -7.67 -13.26 1.33
N TYR A 26 -6.92 -13.13 0.27
CA TYR A 26 -5.52 -13.53 0.22
C TYR A 26 -4.61 -12.31 0.10
N MET A 27 -3.63 -12.19 1.00
CA MET A 27 -2.63 -11.12 1.00
C MET A 27 -1.28 -11.67 0.54
N THR A 28 -0.55 -10.87 -0.23
CA THR A 28 0.82 -11.20 -0.70
C THR A 28 1.80 -11.39 0.46
N ASP A 29 3.05 -11.70 0.15
CA ASP A 29 4.07 -11.97 1.17
C ASP A 29 4.58 -10.71 1.86
N HIS A 30 4.49 -9.54 1.19
CA HIS A 30 5.07 -8.30 1.67
C HIS A 30 4.08 -7.14 1.67
N MET A 31 4.46 -6.06 2.37
CA MET A 31 3.77 -4.77 2.37
C MET A 31 4.79 -3.63 2.27
N PHE A 32 4.44 -2.56 1.57
CA PHE A 32 5.19 -1.31 1.57
C PHE A 32 4.68 -0.42 2.70
N VAL A 33 5.60 0.14 3.46
CA VAL A 33 5.32 1.02 4.60
C VAL A 33 6.24 2.24 4.51
N VAL A 34 5.69 3.40 4.80
CA VAL A 34 6.43 4.65 4.94
C VAL A 34 5.78 5.45 6.08
N ASP A 35 6.59 6.02 6.95
CA ASP A 35 6.11 6.77 8.10
C ASP A 35 6.17 8.28 7.82
N TYR A 36 5.33 9.04 8.52
CA TYR A 36 5.32 10.50 8.48
C TYR A 36 5.34 11.05 9.90
N ASP A 37 6.27 11.96 10.17
CA ASP A 37 6.29 12.75 11.39
C ASP A 37 6.34 14.23 11.05
N GLU A 38 5.61 15.05 11.80
CA GLU A 38 5.65 16.52 11.66
C GLU A 38 7.08 17.04 11.88
N GLY A 39 7.56 17.86 10.95
CA GLY A 39 8.93 18.40 10.97
C GLY A 39 9.98 17.51 10.31
N GLN A 40 9.77 16.22 10.17
CA GLN A 40 10.64 15.29 9.43
C GLN A 40 10.09 14.99 8.04
N GLY A 41 8.77 14.98 7.88
CA GLY A 41 8.09 14.56 6.66
C GLY A 41 8.07 13.04 6.51
N TRP A 42 7.89 12.57 5.29
CA TRP A 42 7.88 11.13 4.96
C TRP A 42 9.27 10.53 5.08
N HIS A 43 9.41 9.42 5.84
CA HIS A 43 10.69 8.76 6.12
C HIS A 43 10.54 7.25 6.29
N ASP A 44 11.68 6.54 6.42
CA ASP A 44 11.75 5.10 6.62
C ASP A 44 10.95 4.26 5.63
N ALA A 45 10.96 4.66 4.35
CA ALA A 45 10.34 3.89 3.28
C ALA A 45 10.92 2.48 3.22
N ARG A 46 10.04 1.46 3.34
CA ARG A 46 10.46 0.07 3.44
C ARG A 46 9.44 -0.91 2.88
N ILE A 47 9.92 -2.02 2.35
CA ILE A 47 9.11 -3.20 2.07
C ILE A 47 9.49 -4.26 3.08
N VAL A 48 8.49 -4.79 3.79
CA VAL A 48 8.66 -5.75 4.88
C VAL A 48 7.69 -6.91 4.72
N PRO A 49 7.93 -8.06 5.40
CA PRO A 49 6.94 -9.14 5.42
C PRO A 49 5.57 -8.64 5.88
N TYR A 50 4.51 -9.13 5.23
CA TYR A 50 3.13 -8.79 5.61
C TYR A 50 2.83 -9.26 7.02
N ALA A 51 2.47 -8.33 7.90
CA ALA A 51 2.17 -8.56 9.31
C ALA A 51 1.09 -7.59 9.82
N PRO A 52 0.44 -7.87 10.96
CA PRO A 52 -0.42 -6.91 11.63
C PRO A 52 0.33 -5.61 11.97
N LEU A 53 -0.36 -4.48 11.84
CA LEU A 53 0.14 -3.19 12.30
C LEU A 53 -0.04 -3.06 13.82
N GLN A 54 0.96 -2.51 14.48
CA GLN A 54 0.84 -2.10 15.88
C GLN A 54 0.32 -0.66 15.92
N ILE A 55 -0.85 -0.45 16.49
CA ILE A 55 -1.54 0.84 16.54
C ILE A 55 -1.86 1.16 17.98
N ASP A 56 -1.54 2.39 18.43
CA ASP A 56 -1.91 2.87 19.75
C ASP A 56 -3.45 2.94 19.85
N PRO A 57 -4.06 2.51 20.96
CA PRO A 57 -5.51 2.60 21.16
C PRO A 57 -6.08 4.02 21.04
N ALA A 58 -5.29 5.07 21.26
CA ALA A 58 -5.71 6.46 21.11
C ALA A 58 -5.49 7.04 19.70
N ALA A 59 -5.00 6.23 18.73
CA ALA A 59 -4.74 6.70 17.38
C ALA A 59 -5.98 7.28 16.70
N LYS A 60 -5.82 8.39 15.99
CA LYS A 60 -6.90 9.14 15.33
C LYS A 60 -7.78 8.28 14.43
N VAL A 61 -7.19 7.36 13.69
CA VAL A 61 -7.92 6.44 12.80
C VAL A 61 -9.01 5.65 13.54
N LEU A 62 -8.76 5.24 14.79
CA LEU A 62 -9.70 4.44 15.58
C LEU A 62 -10.89 5.25 16.15
N HIS A 63 -10.75 6.57 16.31
CA HIS A 63 -11.74 7.42 16.95
C HIS A 63 -12.43 8.36 15.99
N TYR A 64 -11.74 8.83 14.97
CA TYR A 64 -12.23 9.86 14.03
C TYR A 64 -12.23 9.38 12.59
N ALA A 65 -11.91 8.10 12.34
CA ALA A 65 -11.83 7.52 11.00
C ALA A 65 -10.96 8.37 10.04
N GLN A 66 -9.86 8.95 10.56
CA GLN A 66 -8.92 9.72 9.74
C GLN A 66 -8.09 8.76 8.90
N GLU A 67 -8.69 8.31 7.81
CA GLU A 67 -8.10 7.36 6.87
C GLU A 67 -8.58 7.63 5.45
N ILE A 68 -7.72 7.30 4.50
CA ILE A 68 -8.08 7.24 3.08
C ILE A 68 -7.51 5.96 2.46
N PHE A 69 -8.10 5.51 1.38
CA PHE A 69 -7.53 4.44 0.60
C PHE A 69 -7.68 4.69 -0.91
N GLU A 70 -6.87 3.97 -1.65
CA GLU A 70 -6.92 3.94 -3.10
C GLU A 70 -6.97 2.47 -3.57
N GLY A 71 -7.27 2.24 -4.84
CA GLY A 71 -7.31 0.91 -5.43
C GLY A 71 -6.85 0.92 -6.87
N LEU A 72 -5.85 0.10 -7.17
CA LEU A 72 -5.38 -0.16 -8.52
C LEU A 72 -5.03 -1.64 -8.67
N LYS A 73 -4.69 -2.05 -9.89
CA LYS A 73 -4.46 -3.46 -10.20
C LYS A 73 -3.17 -3.65 -10.99
N ALA A 74 -2.48 -4.75 -10.72
CA ALA A 74 -1.43 -5.27 -11.57
C ALA A 74 -1.96 -6.43 -12.39
N TYR A 75 -1.66 -6.42 -13.69
CA TYR A 75 -2.12 -7.42 -14.66
C TYR A 75 -0.92 -8.14 -15.26
N ARG A 76 -1.08 -9.44 -15.49
CA ARG A 76 -0.14 -10.20 -16.31
C ARG A 76 -0.61 -10.20 -17.75
N THR A 77 0.26 -9.78 -18.65
CA THR A 77 0.01 -9.77 -20.10
C THR A 77 0.30 -11.12 -20.73
N ALA A 78 -0.12 -11.32 -21.97
CA ALA A 78 0.05 -12.60 -22.68
C ALA A 78 1.52 -12.99 -22.86
N ASP A 79 2.44 -12.04 -22.90
CA ASP A 79 3.90 -12.28 -22.98
C ASP A 79 4.54 -12.53 -21.60
N GLY A 80 3.73 -12.55 -20.52
CA GLY A 80 4.16 -12.77 -19.14
C GLY A 80 4.66 -11.53 -18.40
N SER A 81 4.73 -10.39 -19.06
CA SER A 81 5.08 -9.12 -18.38
C SER A 81 3.98 -8.66 -17.41
N ILE A 82 4.33 -7.82 -16.46
CA ILE A 82 3.37 -7.26 -15.49
C ILE A 82 3.22 -5.78 -15.74
N GLN A 83 1.98 -5.32 -15.82
CA GLN A 83 1.65 -3.93 -16.12
C GLN A 83 0.68 -3.35 -15.09
N LEU A 84 0.89 -2.06 -14.80
CA LEU A 84 -0.03 -1.20 -14.06
C LEU A 84 -0.71 -0.26 -15.07
N PHE A 85 -2.01 -0.07 -14.95
CA PHE A 85 -2.73 0.86 -15.81
C PHE A 85 -2.81 2.24 -15.16
N ARG A 86 -2.13 3.23 -15.74
CA ARG A 86 -2.14 4.64 -15.33
C ARG A 86 -1.92 4.85 -13.81
N PRO A 87 -0.91 4.22 -13.17
CA PRO A 87 -0.78 4.23 -11.72
C PRO A 87 -0.58 5.62 -11.13
N MET A 88 -0.03 6.56 -11.89
CA MET A 88 0.15 7.95 -11.45
C MET A 88 -1.18 8.66 -11.20
N ASP A 89 -2.23 8.35 -11.96
CA ASP A 89 -3.55 8.95 -11.71
C ASP A 89 -4.15 8.45 -10.40
N ASN A 90 -3.88 7.20 -10.01
CA ASN A 90 -4.26 6.66 -8.71
C ASN A 90 -3.48 7.34 -7.57
N VAL A 91 -2.17 7.57 -7.75
CA VAL A 91 -1.34 8.30 -6.77
C VAL A 91 -1.85 9.72 -6.57
N ARG A 92 -2.17 10.43 -7.65
CA ARG A 92 -2.75 11.79 -7.57
C ARG A 92 -4.10 11.80 -6.86
N ARG A 93 -4.96 10.81 -7.13
CA ARG A 93 -6.26 10.69 -6.45
C ARG A 93 -6.11 10.32 -4.96
N LEU A 94 -5.10 9.52 -4.60
CA LEU A 94 -4.70 9.29 -3.21
C LEU A 94 -4.43 10.62 -2.50
N ASN A 95 -3.62 11.50 -3.10
CA ASN A 95 -3.26 12.79 -2.53
C ASN A 95 -4.46 13.77 -2.44
N LEU A 96 -5.33 13.78 -3.45
CA LEU A 96 -6.60 14.53 -3.35
C LEU A 96 -7.46 14.06 -2.16
N SER A 97 -7.43 12.77 -1.86
CA SER A 97 -8.13 12.23 -0.69
C SER A 97 -7.44 12.62 0.63
N CYS A 98 -6.11 12.62 0.67
CA CYS A 98 -5.33 13.12 1.82
C CYS A 98 -5.66 14.58 2.13
N GLU A 99 -5.65 15.45 1.11
CA GLU A 99 -6.01 16.88 1.24
C GLU A 99 -7.39 17.04 1.89
N ARG A 100 -8.39 16.24 1.46
CA ARG A 100 -9.78 16.34 1.93
C ARG A 100 -9.97 16.11 3.43
N ILE A 101 -9.13 15.29 4.04
CA ILE A 101 -9.24 14.93 5.45
C ILE A 101 -8.01 15.38 6.26
N ALA A 102 -7.26 16.32 5.69
CA ALA A 102 -6.07 16.92 6.33
C ALA A 102 -5.02 15.88 6.76
N LEU A 103 -4.79 14.87 5.93
CA LEU A 103 -3.61 14.02 6.00
C LEU A 103 -2.51 14.58 5.09
N PRO A 104 -1.22 14.39 5.43
CA PRO A 104 -0.12 14.82 4.58
C PRO A 104 -0.13 14.11 3.23
N GLU A 105 0.09 14.85 2.15
CA GLU A 105 0.24 14.27 0.82
C GLU A 105 1.51 13.43 0.73
N VAL A 106 1.40 12.25 0.12
CA VAL A 106 2.54 11.37 -0.13
C VAL A 106 3.28 11.85 -1.39
N PRO A 107 4.62 12.03 -1.38
CA PRO A 107 5.35 12.36 -2.59
C PRO A 107 5.03 11.38 -3.73
N GLU A 108 4.62 11.89 -4.90
CA GLU A 108 4.12 11.07 -6.01
C GLU A 108 5.15 10.04 -6.48
N ASP A 109 6.42 10.43 -6.53
CA ASP A 109 7.53 9.56 -6.93
C ASP A 109 7.79 8.44 -5.89
N LEU A 110 7.65 8.74 -4.60
CA LEU A 110 7.79 7.76 -3.52
C LEU A 110 6.64 6.75 -3.53
N ALA A 111 5.40 7.22 -3.67
CA ALA A 111 4.23 6.35 -3.73
C ALA A 111 4.30 5.41 -4.95
N LEU A 112 4.63 5.95 -6.13
CA LEU A 112 4.78 5.15 -7.35
C LEU A 112 5.92 4.14 -7.24
N ALA A 113 7.07 4.55 -6.69
CA ALA A 113 8.21 3.66 -6.47
C ALA A 113 7.85 2.52 -5.50
N GLY A 114 7.20 2.84 -4.37
CA GLY A 114 6.77 1.83 -3.39
C GLY A 114 5.82 0.79 -3.99
N ILE A 115 4.81 1.23 -4.75
CA ILE A 115 3.89 0.35 -5.47
C ILE A 115 4.64 -0.54 -6.47
N THR A 116 5.53 0.05 -7.27
CA THR A 116 6.26 -0.66 -8.32
C THR A 116 7.21 -1.71 -7.75
N GLU A 117 8.01 -1.34 -6.74
CA GLU A 117 8.96 -2.26 -6.12
C GLU A 117 8.25 -3.39 -5.35
N LEU A 118 7.12 -3.09 -4.68
CA LEU A 118 6.31 -4.12 -4.02
C LEU A 118 5.76 -5.13 -5.04
N VAL A 119 5.21 -4.65 -6.16
CA VAL A 119 4.70 -5.53 -7.24
C VAL A 119 5.82 -6.36 -7.87
N LYS A 120 7.00 -5.78 -8.08
CA LYS A 120 8.17 -6.52 -8.58
C LYS A 120 8.60 -7.62 -7.60
N LEU A 121 8.62 -7.33 -6.29
CA LEU A 121 9.02 -8.30 -5.28
C LEU A 121 8.04 -9.47 -5.18
N ASP A 122 6.73 -9.17 -5.24
CA ASP A 122 5.64 -10.13 -5.13
C ASP A 122 5.02 -10.51 -6.50
N GLN A 123 5.77 -10.36 -7.58
CA GLN A 123 5.27 -10.56 -8.95
C GLN A 123 4.63 -11.93 -9.21
N GLU A 124 5.04 -12.96 -8.46
CA GLU A 124 4.45 -14.29 -8.57
C GLU A 124 3.02 -14.38 -8.03
N TRP A 125 2.57 -13.36 -7.29
CA TRP A 125 1.18 -13.24 -6.85
C TRP A 125 0.24 -12.66 -7.90
N VAL A 126 0.77 -12.10 -9.01
CA VAL A 126 -0.05 -11.67 -10.14
C VAL A 126 -0.49 -12.91 -10.90
N PRO A 127 -1.79 -13.24 -10.93
CA PRO A 127 -2.28 -14.50 -11.50
C PRO A 127 -2.03 -14.61 -12.99
N TYR A 128 -1.99 -15.85 -13.50
CA TYR A 128 -1.86 -16.17 -14.93
C TYR A 128 -3.22 -16.35 -15.62
N GLU A 129 -4.27 -16.62 -14.87
CA GLU A 129 -5.60 -16.86 -15.40
C GLU A 129 -6.18 -15.61 -16.07
N LYS A 130 -6.87 -15.83 -17.19
CA LYS A 130 -7.56 -14.74 -17.90
C LYS A 130 -8.57 -14.03 -16.98
N ASP A 131 -8.68 -12.72 -17.15
CA ASP A 131 -9.60 -11.86 -16.40
C ASP A 131 -9.34 -11.79 -14.87
N THR A 132 -8.14 -12.21 -14.44
CA THR A 132 -7.67 -12.07 -13.06
C THR A 132 -6.62 -10.98 -12.92
N SER A 133 -6.39 -10.52 -11.69
CA SER A 133 -5.42 -9.46 -11.40
C SER A 133 -5.01 -9.50 -9.94
N LEU A 134 -3.86 -8.90 -9.63
CA LEU A 134 -3.47 -8.57 -8.27
C LEU A 134 -4.01 -7.18 -7.93
N TYR A 135 -4.91 -7.10 -6.94
CA TYR A 135 -5.41 -5.84 -6.43
C TYR A 135 -4.42 -5.22 -5.43
N ILE A 136 -4.15 -3.93 -5.59
CA ILE A 136 -3.24 -3.17 -4.73
C ILE A 136 -4.08 -2.16 -3.94
N ARG A 137 -3.92 -2.15 -2.62
CA ARG A 137 -4.64 -1.28 -1.71
C ARG A 137 -3.67 -0.34 -0.97
N PRO A 138 -3.30 0.81 -1.54
CA PRO A 138 -2.68 1.87 -0.77
C PRO A 138 -3.70 2.49 0.19
N PHE A 139 -3.24 2.86 1.37
CA PHE A 139 -4.03 3.62 2.34
C PHE A 139 -3.11 4.50 3.19
N VAL A 140 -3.67 5.58 3.72
CA VAL A 140 -3.00 6.47 4.67
C VAL A 140 -3.90 6.63 5.87
N ILE A 141 -3.34 6.53 7.07
CA ILE A 141 -4.06 6.57 8.35
C ILE A 141 -3.40 7.53 9.32
N GLY A 142 -4.20 8.28 10.07
CA GLY A 142 -3.73 9.13 11.16
C GLY A 142 -3.43 8.30 12.40
N LEU A 143 -2.16 8.31 12.84
CA LEU A 143 -1.69 7.51 13.97
C LEU A 143 -1.39 8.35 15.22
N ASP A 144 -1.54 9.66 15.18
CA ASP A 144 -1.34 10.52 16.33
C ASP A 144 -2.12 10.02 17.55
N PRO A 145 -1.44 9.67 18.66
CA PRO A 145 -2.06 9.01 19.82
C PRO A 145 -2.70 10.00 20.78
N THR A 146 -3.54 10.89 20.26
CA THR A 146 -4.27 11.89 21.06
C THR A 146 -5.76 11.88 20.74
N LEU A 147 -6.60 12.01 21.77
CA LEU A 147 -8.05 12.05 21.63
C LEU A 147 -8.61 13.45 21.33
N GLY A 148 -7.77 14.44 21.11
CA GLY A 148 -8.20 15.79 20.72
C GLY A 148 -8.69 15.83 19.26
N VAL A 149 -9.67 16.71 18.97
CA VAL A 149 -10.15 16.95 17.61
C VAL A 149 -9.24 18.00 16.95
N HIS A 150 -8.17 17.53 16.32
CA HIS A 150 -7.24 18.30 15.51
C HIS A 150 -6.67 17.40 14.39
N THR A 151 -6.03 17.98 13.41
CA THR A 151 -5.34 17.20 12.34
C THR A 151 -4.18 16.40 12.91
N SER A 152 -3.87 15.29 12.29
CA SER A 152 -2.65 14.49 12.56
C SER A 152 -1.46 15.13 11.90
#